data_2e851ef4aa1254dedee35497848777f5
#
_entry.id   2e851ef4aa1254dedee35497848777f5
#
_cell.length_a   1.000
_cell.length_b   1.000
_cell.length_c   1.000
_cell.angle_alpha   90.00
_cell.angle_beta   90.00
_cell.angle_gamma   90.00
#
_symmetry.space_group_name_H-M   'P 1'
#
loop_
_entity.id
_entity.type
_entity.pdbx_description
1 polymer ?
#
loop_
_entity_poly.entity_id
_entity_poly.type
_entity_poly.pdbx_seq_one_letter_code
_entity_poly.pdbx_strand_id
1 'polypeptide(L)'
;GGYAGHKIGCTTPVMQAYLNIHNPSAGGVLEREIQQSPATVTTRGTTQFGVECEVAVRLGTDLTPHPDGAPYVRGELAPMISECLATIELVENRYVDYGQLDAATLIADDFFGAGLILGEAQVSFDPNDLDQTTATMLIDGVEVGSGRGRDILGHPLEALAWLANSLNARGSLLRAGEVVTLGSLVATNWVEAGSTVTIINDPLGEVTVRFVGEVASSH
;
A
#
# COMPACT_ATOMS: atom_id res chain seq x y z
N GLY A 1 -19.70 -0.45 0.26
CA GLY A 1 -18.84 -1.39 0.92
C GLY A 1 -18.23 -0.77 2.15
N GLY A 2 -17.91 -1.60 3.14
CA GLY A 2 -17.23 -1.16 4.35
C GLY A 2 -15.78 -0.74 4.08
N TYR A 3 -15.19 -0.04 5.02
CA TYR A 3 -13.73 0.12 5.10
C TYR A 3 -13.10 -1.23 5.45
N ALA A 4 -12.01 -1.56 4.77
CA ALA A 4 -11.24 -2.79 5.02
C ALA A 4 -9.82 -2.50 5.46
N GLY A 5 -9.39 -1.24 5.42
CA GLY A 5 -8.07 -0.85 5.84
C GLY A 5 -7.62 0.51 5.34
N HIS A 6 -6.33 0.68 5.32
CA HIS A 6 -5.68 1.94 4.96
C HIS A 6 -4.45 1.70 4.10
N LYS A 7 -4.07 2.72 3.35
CA LYS A 7 -2.78 2.81 2.67
C LYS A 7 -1.98 3.99 3.19
N ILE A 8 -0.66 3.88 3.20
CA ILE A 8 0.24 4.95 3.62
C ILE A 8 1.19 5.26 2.47
N GLY A 9 1.05 6.45 1.91
CA GLY A 9 1.91 6.97 0.87
C GLY A 9 2.90 8.02 1.38
N CYS A 10 3.80 8.47 0.50
CA CYS A 10 4.79 9.51 0.79
C CYS A 10 5.71 9.15 1.96
N THR A 11 6.09 7.88 2.05
CA THR A 11 6.94 7.34 3.12
C THR A 11 8.44 7.58 2.90
N THR A 12 8.81 8.32 1.86
CA THR A 12 10.20 8.68 1.58
C THR A 12 10.43 10.19 1.60
N PRO A 13 11.62 10.67 2.01
CA PRO A 13 11.94 12.10 1.98
C PRO A 13 11.82 12.73 0.59
N VAL A 14 12.08 11.95 -0.47
CA VAL A 14 11.98 12.42 -1.86
C VAL A 14 10.55 12.78 -2.21
N MET A 15 9.58 11.91 -1.89
CA MET A 15 8.17 12.17 -2.17
C MET A 15 7.61 13.28 -1.30
N GLN A 16 8.03 13.37 -0.03
CA GLN A 16 7.63 14.46 0.85
C GLN A 16 8.14 15.81 0.34
N ALA A 17 9.39 15.88 -0.11
CA ALA A 17 9.95 17.09 -0.72
C ALA A 17 9.25 17.47 -2.02
N TYR A 18 8.94 16.48 -2.88
CA TYR A 18 8.23 16.70 -4.14
C TYR A 18 6.85 17.32 -3.93
N LEU A 19 6.11 16.86 -2.92
CA LEU A 19 4.76 17.36 -2.59
C LEU A 19 4.77 18.54 -1.62
N ASN A 20 5.95 18.97 -1.15
CA ASN A 20 6.11 20.00 -0.11
C ASN A 20 5.29 19.69 1.16
N ILE A 21 5.34 18.44 1.60
CA ILE A 21 4.76 17.97 2.86
C ILE A 21 5.86 17.45 3.78
N HIS A 22 5.60 17.40 5.10
CA HIS A 22 6.62 17.04 6.10
C HIS A 22 6.31 15.71 6.83
N ASN A 23 5.32 14.97 6.36
CA ASN A 23 4.86 13.71 6.93
C ASN A 23 4.25 12.84 5.83
N PRO A 24 4.10 11.54 6.08
CA PRO A 24 3.33 10.66 5.20
C PRO A 24 1.90 11.14 4.99
N SER A 25 1.23 10.58 4.02
CA SER A 25 -0.20 10.72 3.80
C SER A 25 -0.88 9.36 3.90
N ALA A 26 -2.17 9.36 4.21
CA ALA A 26 -2.93 8.13 4.31
C ALA A 26 -4.24 8.24 3.52
N GLY A 27 -4.64 7.13 2.95
CA GLY A 27 -5.91 6.91 2.29
C GLY A 27 -6.67 5.73 2.87
N GLY A 28 -7.88 5.51 2.40
CA GLY A 28 -8.74 4.40 2.82
C GLY A 28 -8.81 3.33 1.75
N VAL A 29 -8.96 2.07 2.16
CA VAL A 29 -9.18 0.93 1.28
C VAL A 29 -10.55 0.33 1.58
N LEU A 30 -11.38 0.12 0.54
CA LEU A 30 -12.69 -0.46 0.67
C LEU A 30 -12.65 -1.98 0.42
N GLU A 31 -13.52 -2.74 1.08
CA GLU A 31 -13.60 -4.21 0.92
C GLU A 31 -13.66 -4.66 -0.53
N ARG A 32 -14.41 -3.94 -1.39
CA ARG A 32 -14.56 -4.26 -2.81
C ARG A 32 -13.30 -4.04 -3.64
N GLU A 33 -12.32 -3.35 -3.09
CA GLU A 33 -11.06 -2.97 -3.76
C GLU A 33 -9.93 -3.94 -3.44
N ILE A 34 -10.19 -4.92 -2.56
CA ILE A 34 -9.20 -5.95 -2.19
C ILE A 34 -9.44 -7.23 -2.99
N GLN A 35 -8.40 -7.73 -3.61
CA GLN A 35 -8.38 -9.02 -4.29
C GLN A 35 -7.22 -9.88 -3.75
N GLN A 36 -7.34 -11.20 -3.88
CA GLN A 36 -6.26 -12.13 -3.55
C GLN A 36 -5.44 -12.46 -4.79
N SER A 37 -4.15 -12.63 -4.62
CA SER A 37 -3.23 -13.10 -5.66
C SER A 37 -3.48 -14.60 -5.97
N PRO A 38 -3.37 -15.06 -7.23
CA PRO A 38 -3.26 -14.24 -8.43
C PRO A 38 -4.59 -13.56 -8.82
N ALA A 39 -4.53 -12.31 -9.24
CA ALA A 39 -5.71 -11.53 -9.59
C ALA A 39 -5.73 -11.11 -11.07
N THR A 40 -6.91 -10.69 -11.53
CA THR A 40 -7.07 -10.08 -12.86
C THR A 40 -7.80 -8.74 -12.73
N VAL A 41 -7.21 -7.69 -13.28
CA VAL A 41 -7.75 -6.33 -13.28
C VAL A 41 -8.10 -5.93 -14.70
N THR A 42 -9.33 -5.44 -14.88
CA THR A 42 -9.78 -4.92 -16.19
C THR A 42 -9.42 -3.44 -16.28
N THR A 43 -8.60 -3.07 -17.27
CA THR A 43 -8.25 -1.68 -17.54
C THR A 43 -9.35 -1.04 -18.39
N ARG A 44 -9.73 0.19 -18.02
CA ARG A 44 -10.61 1.01 -18.85
C ARG A 44 -9.75 1.86 -19.77
N GLY A 45 -10.12 1.96 -21.04
CA GLY A 45 -9.31 2.61 -22.07
C GLY A 45 -9.12 4.13 -21.92
N THR A 46 -9.68 4.74 -20.87
CA THR A 46 -9.63 6.19 -20.60
C THR A 46 -8.68 6.58 -19.48
N THR A 47 -8.17 5.63 -18.71
CA THR A 47 -7.31 5.87 -17.55
C THR A 47 -6.05 5.01 -17.64
N GLN A 48 -5.01 5.43 -16.95
CA GLN A 48 -3.75 4.71 -16.89
C GLN A 48 -3.60 4.06 -15.52
N PHE A 49 -3.42 2.73 -15.51
CA PHE A 49 -3.13 1.98 -14.28
C PHE A 49 -1.64 1.99 -13.97
N GLY A 50 -1.33 2.10 -12.70
CA GLY A 50 0.00 1.91 -12.15
C GLY A 50 -0.01 0.86 -11.05
N VAL A 51 1.17 0.36 -10.73
CA VAL A 51 1.41 -0.63 -9.68
C VAL A 51 2.52 -0.18 -8.77
N GLU A 52 2.34 -0.44 -7.48
CA GLU A 52 3.34 -0.21 -6.46
C GLU A 52 3.64 -1.50 -5.72
N CYS A 53 4.91 -1.69 -5.40
CA CYS A 53 5.42 -2.85 -4.66
C CYS A 53 5.42 -2.52 -3.17
N GLU A 54 4.52 -3.14 -2.42
CA GLU A 54 4.34 -2.79 -1.02
C GLU A 54 4.48 -3.98 -0.07
N VAL A 55 4.73 -3.66 1.21
CA VAL A 55 4.48 -4.55 2.33
C VAL A 55 3.21 -4.10 3.05
N ALA A 56 2.43 -5.05 3.51
CA ALA A 56 1.23 -4.78 4.29
C ALA A 56 1.22 -5.59 5.58
N VAL A 57 0.44 -5.12 6.54
CA VAL A 57 0.13 -5.85 7.77
C VAL A 57 -1.38 -5.94 7.95
N ARG A 58 -1.84 -7.04 8.58
CA ARG A 58 -3.19 -7.14 9.09
C ARG A 58 -3.17 -7.02 10.59
N LEU A 59 -4.02 -6.18 11.14
CA LEU A 59 -4.11 -5.98 12.59
C LEU A 59 -4.82 -7.15 13.28
N GLY A 60 -4.25 -7.62 14.39
CA GLY A 60 -4.85 -8.62 15.27
C GLY A 60 -5.70 -8.01 16.37
N THR A 61 -5.47 -6.71 16.68
CA THR A 61 -6.18 -5.98 17.74
C THR A 61 -6.43 -4.54 17.33
N ASP A 62 -7.38 -3.87 17.97
CA ASP A 62 -7.64 -2.44 17.80
C ASP A 62 -6.47 -1.62 18.36
N LEU A 63 -6.02 -0.59 17.64
CA LEU A 63 -5.03 0.37 18.11
C LEU A 63 -5.75 1.58 18.75
N THR A 64 -6.23 1.38 19.97
CA THR A 64 -6.93 2.42 20.74
C THR A 64 -5.96 3.43 21.34
N PRO A 65 -6.37 4.71 21.54
CA PRO A 65 -5.53 5.66 22.24
C PRO A 65 -5.07 5.15 23.60
N HIS A 66 -3.80 5.37 23.93
CA HIS A 66 -3.29 5.03 25.27
C HIS A 66 -4.03 5.86 26.34
N PRO A 67 -4.29 5.28 27.53
CA PRO A 67 -5.01 5.98 28.60
C PRO A 67 -4.33 7.26 29.09
N ASP A 68 -3.01 7.34 29.01
CA ASP A 68 -2.20 8.50 29.35
C ASP A 68 -2.00 9.49 28.20
N GLY A 69 -2.54 9.18 27.02
CA GLY A 69 -2.41 9.98 25.80
C GLY A 69 -1.04 9.87 25.12
N ALA A 70 -0.18 8.93 25.54
CA ALA A 70 1.11 8.72 24.87
C ALA A 70 0.89 8.26 23.41
N PRO A 71 1.75 8.70 22.47
CA PRO A 71 1.69 8.22 21.10
C PRO A 71 2.22 6.79 21.02
N TYR A 72 1.69 6.01 20.08
CA TYR A 72 2.26 4.73 19.67
C TYR A 72 3.69 4.94 19.15
N VAL A 73 4.58 4.04 19.56
CA VAL A 73 5.93 3.92 19.03
C VAL A 73 6.11 2.55 18.37
N ARG A 74 7.00 2.44 17.39
CA ARG A 74 7.26 1.22 16.62
C ARG A 74 7.35 -0.04 17.46
N GLY A 75 8.08 0.02 18.58
CA GLY A 75 8.36 -1.14 19.44
C GLY A 75 7.14 -1.79 20.09
N GLU A 76 5.98 -1.13 20.05
CA GLU A 76 4.73 -1.63 20.66
C GLU A 76 3.84 -2.35 19.65
N LEU A 77 4.13 -2.22 18.34
CA LEU A 77 3.16 -2.59 17.30
C LEU A 77 3.23 -4.06 16.87
N ALA A 78 4.40 -4.68 16.91
CA ALA A 78 4.56 -6.06 16.46
C ALA A 78 3.57 -7.04 17.11
N PRO A 79 3.31 -7.01 18.44
CA PRO A 79 2.32 -7.90 19.07
C PRO A 79 0.87 -7.64 18.63
N MET A 80 0.60 -6.51 17.99
CA MET A 80 -0.74 -6.10 17.56
C MET A 80 -1.05 -6.53 16.12
N ILE A 81 -0.06 -7.13 15.44
CA ILE A 81 -0.15 -7.57 14.05
C ILE A 81 -0.39 -9.07 14.02
N SER A 82 -1.37 -9.53 13.25
CA SER A 82 -1.68 -10.95 13.05
C SER A 82 -1.02 -11.54 11.81
N GLU A 83 -0.76 -10.72 10.79
CA GLU A 83 -0.24 -11.17 9.50
C GLU A 83 0.65 -10.11 8.86
N CYS A 84 1.72 -10.55 8.19
CA CYS A 84 2.48 -9.73 7.25
C CYS A 84 2.27 -10.26 5.83
N LEU A 85 2.20 -9.37 4.83
CA LEU A 85 1.85 -9.72 3.46
C LEU A 85 2.73 -8.94 2.47
N ALA A 86 3.15 -9.60 1.40
CA ALA A 86 3.52 -8.92 0.17
C ALA A 86 2.25 -8.42 -0.53
N THR A 87 2.30 -7.24 -1.15
CA THR A 87 1.09 -6.60 -1.69
C THR A 87 1.44 -5.78 -2.93
N ILE A 88 0.54 -5.79 -3.93
CA ILE A 88 0.53 -4.80 -5.00
C ILE A 88 -0.55 -3.77 -4.66
N GLU A 89 -0.16 -2.50 -4.52
CA GLU A 89 -1.13 -1.40 -4.57
C GLU A 89 -1.40 -1.05 -6.02
N LEU A 90 -2.68 -0.94 -6.36
CA LEU A 90 -3.16 -0.47 -7.65
C LEU A 90 -3.43 1.03 -7.56
N VAL A 91 -2.88 1.78 -8.49
CA VAL A 91 -3.18 3.20 -8.66
C VAL A 91 -3.74 3.46 -10.05
N GLU A 92 -4.68 4.38 -10.18
CA GLU A 92 -5.32 4.74 -11.44
C GLU A 92 -5.23 6.25 -11.66
N ASN A 93 -4.46 6.67 -12.65
CA ASN A 93 -4.36 8.09 -13.00
C ASN A 93 -5.65 8.56 -13.68
N ARG A 94 -6.40 9.40 -12.98
CA ARG A 94 -7.67 9.98 -13.42
C ARG A 94 -7.53 11.39 -13.98
N TYR A 95 -6.31 11.92 -14.05
CA TYR A 95 -6.02 13.31 -14.39
C TYR A 95 -5.31 13.43 -15.74
N VAL A 96 -5.56 14.53 -16.42
CA VAL A 96 -4.84 14.86 -17.66
C VAL A 96 -3.39 15.23 -17.36
N ASP A 97 -3.14 15.97 -16.28
CA ASP A 97 -1.82 16.39 -15.82
C ASP A 97 -1.80 16.43 -14.28
N TYR A 98 -1.43 15.34 -13.67
CA TYR A 98 -1.35 15.24 -12.22
C TYR A 98 -0.16 16.02 -11.63
N GLY A 99 0.84 16.37 -12.43
CA GLY A 99 1.98 17.18 -11.99
C GLY A 99 1.60 18.61 -11.60
N GLN A 100 0.40 19.06 -11.94
CA GLN A 100 -0.13 20.37 -11.57
C GLN A 100 -1.01 20.36 -10.31
N LEU A 101 -1.22 19.17 -9.72
CA LEU A 101 -2.10 19.03 -8.54
C LEU A 101 -1.32 19.33 -7.27
N ASP A 102 -2.01 19.96 -6.33
CA ASP A 102 -1.49 20.12 -4.98
C ASP A 102 -1.71 18.86 -4.11
N ALA A 103 -0.99 18.78 -3.00
CA ALA A 103 -1.08 17.65 -2.08
C ALA A 103 -2.51 17.46 -1.52
N ALA A 104 -3.26 18.53 -1.28
CA ALA A 104 -4.62 18.46 -0.74
C ALA A 104 -5.57 17.80 -1.74
N THR A 105 -5.44 18.10 -3.02
CA THR A 105 -6.21 17.45 -4.10
C THR A 105 -5.86 15.98 -4.20
N LEU A 106 -4.58 15.63 -4.16
CA LEU A 106 -4.13 14.23 -4.22
C LEU A 106 -4.62 13.43 -3.00
N ILE A 107 -4.58 14.01 -1.79
CA ILE A 107 -5.13 13.38 -0.58
C ILE A 107 -6.63 13.16 -0.73
N ALA A 108 -7.37 14.14 -1.25
CA ALA A 108 -8.81 14.04 -1.45
C ALA A 108 -9.19 12.98 -2.51
N ASP A 109 -8.33 12.75 -3.50
CA ASP A 109 -8.47 11.68 -4.51
C ASP A 109 -7.97 10.32 -4.02
N ASP A 110 -7.58 10.21 -2.76
CA ASP A 110 -6.97 9.00 -2.21
C ASP A 110 -5.65 8.60 -2.92
N PHE A 111 -4.87 9.57 -3.38
CA PHE A 111 -3.61 9.36 -4.12
C PHE A 111 -3.74 8.30 -5.22
N PHE A 112 -4.71 8.49 -6.12
CA PHE A 112 -4.99 7.58 -7.24
C PHE A 112 -5.42 6.17 -6.81
N GLY A 113 -5.74 5.91 -5.55
CA GLY A 113 -6.08 4.58 -5.03
C GLY A 113 -7.12 3.87 -5.89
N ALA A 114 -6.83 2.61 -6.24
CA ALA A 114 -7.67 1.77 -7.09
C ALA A 114 -7.82 0.34 -6.56
N GLY A 115 -7.11 0.00 -5.48
CA GLY A 115 -7.26 -1.26 -4.78
C GLY A 115 -5.94 -1.92 -4.39
N LEU A 116 -6.07 -3.10 -3.78
CA LEU A 116 -4.95 -3.91 -3.31
C LEU A 116 -5.06 -5.35 -3.84
N ILE A 117 -3.93 -5.91 -4.23
CA ILE A 117 -3.80 -7.35 -4.48
C ILE A 117 -2.93 -7.92 -3.35
N LEU A 118 -3.52 -8.74 -2.50
CA LEU A 118 -2.84 -9.32 -1.34
C LEU A 118 -2.20 -10.66 -1.71
N GLY A 119 -0.98 -10.85 -1.28
CA GLY A 119 -0.29 -12.14 -1.30
C GLY A 119 -0.78 -13.07 -0.18
N GLU A 120 -0.12 -14.19 -0.03
CA GLU A 120 -0.38 -15.14 1.05
C GLU A 120 0.05 -14.56 2.40
N ALA A 121 -0.82 -14.73 3.41
CA ALA A 121 -0.57 -14.22 4.74
C ALA A 121 0.54 -14.98 5.47
N GLN A 122 1.54 -14.27 5.98
CA GLN A 122 2.64 -14.81 6.76
C GLN A 122 2.37 -14.58 8.26
N VAL A 123 1.71 -15.55 8.90
CA VAL A 123 1.32 -15.47 10.31
C VAL A 123 2.45 -15.73 11.30
N SER A 124 3.55 -16.35 10.85
CA SER A 124 4.71 -16.67 11.67
C SER A 124 5.89 -15.72 11.46
N PHE A 125 5.76 -14.76 10.56
CA PHE A 125 6.80 -13.75 10.32
C PHE A 125 6.80 -12.73 11.46
N ASP A 126 7.98 -12.42 11.99
CA ASP A 126 8.11 -11.37 13.02
C ASP A 126 8.02 -9.98 12.36
N PRO A 127 7.00 -9.17 12.68
CA PRO A 127 6.88 -7.83 12.11
C PRO A 127 8.08 -6.90 12.43
N ASN A 128 8.87 -7.22 13.44
CA ASN A 128 10.11 -6.48 13.74
C ASN A 128 11.19 -6.66 12.70
N ASP A 129 11.10 -7.68 11.83
CA ASP A 129 12.06 -7.95 10.77
C ASP A 129 11.61 -7.38 9.40
N LEU A 130 10.52 -6.60 9.35
CA LEU A 130 10.02 -6.00 8.10
C LEU A 130 11.05 -5.10 7.41
N ASP A 131 11.95 -4.45 8.13
CA ASP A 131 13.03 -3.63 7.56
C ASP A 131 14.07 -4.45 6.78
N GLN A 132 14.14 -5.76 7.02
CA GLN A 132 15.09 -6.68 6.38
C GLN A 132 14.52 -7.31 5.11
N THR A 133 13.22 -7.21 4.86
CA THR A 133 12.59 -7.73 3.64
C THR A 133 13.19 -7.09 2.40
N THR A 134 13.25 -7.85 1.32
CA THR A 134 13.66 -7.36 0.00
C THR A 134 12.59 -7.69 -1.02
N ALA A 135 12.32 -6.76 -1.92
CA ALA A 135 11.33 -6.99 -2.95
C ALA A 135 11.84 -6.61 -4.33
N THR A 136 11.42 -7.38 -5.31
CA THR A 136 11.68 -7.16 -6.74
C THR A 136 10.36 -7.13 -7.47
N MET A 137 10.15 -6.12 -8.31
CA MET A 137 9.01 -6.01 -9.19
C MET A 137 9.40 -6.42 -10.61
N LEU A 138 8.61 -7.32 -11.19
CA LEU A 138 8.76 -7.74 -12.58
C LEU A 138 7.48 -7.36 -13.35
N ILE A 139 7.66 -6.83 -14.57
CA ILE A 139 6.58 -6.63 -15.54
C ILE A 139 6.90 -7.52 -16.75
N ASP A 140 5.98 -8.42 -17.08
CA ASP A 140 6.13 -9.41 -18.16
C ASP A 140 7.45 -10.23 -18.04
N GLY A 141 7.85 -10.52 -16.79
CA GLY A 141 9.05 -11.28 -16.47
C GLY A 141 10.36 -10.47 -16.49
N VAL A 142 10.30 -9.17 -16.76
CA VAL A 142 11.46 -8.27 -16.76
C VAL A 142 11.48 -7.48 -15.46
N GLU A 143 12.61 -7.48 -14.73
CA GLU A 143 12.80 -6.67 -13.53
C GLU A 143 12.76 -5.18 -13.88
N VAL A 144 11.88 -4.44 -13.18
CA VAL A 144 11.71 -2.98 -13.35
C VAL A 144 12.13 -2.19 -12.11
N GLY A 145 12.38 -2.87 -11.01
CA GLY A 145 12.90 -2.24 -9.80
C GLY A 145 12.95 -3.21 -8.62
N SER A 146 13.72 -2.81 -7.62
CA SER A 146 13.84 -3.53 -6.36
C SER A 146 14.04 -2.56 -5.19
N GLY A 147 13.70 -2.98 -3.98
CA GLY A 147 13.81 -2.17 -2.77
C GLY A 147 13.84 -3.02 -1.50
N ARG A 148 13.99 -2.36 -0.37
CA ARG A 148 14.10 -3.01 0.94
C ARG A 148 13.12 -2.39 1.92
N GLY A 149 12.64 -3.19 2.88
CA GLY A 149 11.72 -2.70 3.91
C GLY A 149 12.24 -1.46 4.64
N ARG A 150 13.53 -1.37 4.93
CA ARG A 150 14.15 -0.19 5.57
C ARG A 150 14.05 1.11 4.79
N ASP A 151 13.73 1.05 3.50
CA ASP A 151 13.57 2.26 2.67
C ASP A 151 12.27 3.02 3.05
N ILE A 152 11.34 2.34 3.73
CA ILE A 152 10.13 2.91 4.31
C ILE A 152 10.47 3.50 5.68
N LEU A 153 10.75 4.79 5.77
CA LEU A 153 11.02 5.54 7.02
C LEU A 153 12.08 4.90 7.97
N GLY A 154 12.97 4.06 7.42
CA GLY A 154 13.93 3.29 8.20
C GLY A 154 13.39 1.96 8.73
N HIS A 155 12.09 1.85 8.92
CA HIS A 155 11.37 0.62 9.26
C HIS A 155 9.87 0.77 8.95
N PRO A 156 9.21 -0.21 8.29
CA PRO A 156 7.80 -0.09 7.89
C PRO A 156 6.83 0.19 9.05
N LEU A 157 7.09 -0.33 10.24
CA LEU A 157 6.25 -0.05 11.42
C LEU A 157 6.29 1.42 11.89
N GLU A 158 7.24 2.23 11.46
CA GLU A 158 7.21 3.67 11.71
C GLU A 158 6.03 4.33 10.96
N ALA A 159 5.73 3.87 9.75
CA ALA A 159 4.55 4.30 9.01
C ALA A 159 3.25 3.91 9.73
N LEU A 160 3.18 2.69 10.25
CA LEU A 160 2.02 2.23 11.03
C LEU A 160 1.83 3.05 12.31
N ALA A 161 2.92 3.33 13.05
CA ALA A 161 2.88 4.18 14.25
C ALA A 161 2.37 5.59 13.92
N TRP A 162 2.88 6.18 12.83
CA TRP A 162 2.41 7.48 12.35
C TRP A 162 0.90 7.46 12.04
N LEU A 163 0.41 6.43 11.33
CA LEU A 163 -1.00 6.33 10.98
C LEU A 163 -1.89 6.17 12.22
N ALA A 164 -1.52 5.27 13.14
CA ALA A 164 -2.25 5.06 14.39
C ALA A 164 -2.39 6.36 15.18
N ASN A 165 -1.28 7.09 15.36
CA ASN A 165 -1.27 8.38 16.06
C ASN A 165 -2.10 9.44 15.32
N SER A 166 -2.00 9.48 13.99
CA SER A 166 -2.76 10.43 13.17
C SER A 166 -4.28 10.18 13.24
N LEU A 167 -4.72 8.93 13.28
CA LEU A 167 -6.13 8.56 13.44
C LEU A 167 -6.62 8.85 14.85
N ASN A 168 -5.86 8.46 15.87
CA ASN A 168 -6.19 8.71 17.27
C ASN A 168 -6.35 10.21 17.57
N ALA A 169 -5.47 11.05 17.03
CA ALA A 169 -5.58 12.51 17.17
C ALA A 169 -6.87 13.10 16.55
N ARG A 170 -7.49 12.38 15.62
CA ARG A 170 -8.76 12.75 14.98
C ARG A 170 -9.97 12.04 15.56
N GLY A 171 -9.82 11.31 16.66
CA GLY A 171 -10.89 10.55 17.32
C GLY A 171 -11.31 9.28 16.56
N SER A 172 -10.45 8.78 15.68
CA SER A 172 -10.60 7.50 14.97
C SER A 172 -9.52 6.53 15.43
N LEU A 173 -9.58 5.28 14.98
CA LEU A 173 -8.59 4.26 15.33
C LEU A 173 -8.47 3.21 14.21
N LEU A 174 -7.36 2.51 14.19
CA LEU A 174 -7.18 1.29 13.41
C LEU A 174 -7.81 0.11 14.14
N ARG A 175 -8.56 -0.71 13.39
CA ARG A 175 -9.33 -1.83 13.96
C ARG A 175 -8.70 -3.18 13.66
N ALA A 176 -8.94 -4.14 14.53
CA ALA A 176 -8.62 -5.54 14.28
C ALA A 176 -9.24 -6.00 12.93
N GLY A 177 -8.44 -6.74 12.15
CA GLY A 177 -8.82 -7.24 10.82
C GLY A 177 -8.52 -6.27 9.68
N GLU A 178 -8.32 -4.98 9.93
CA GLU A 178 -7.94 -4.02 8.88
C GLU A 178 -6.54 -4.34 8.31
N VAL A 179 -6.40 -4.17 7.00
CA VAL A 179 -5.13 -4.26 6.29
C VAL A 179 -4.55 -2.85 6.13
N VAL A 180 -3.26 -2.71 6.41
CA VAL A 180 -2.56 -1.43 6.22
C VAL A 180 -1.35 -1.67 5.33
N THR A 181 -1.29 -1.02 4.16
CA THR A 181 -0.07 -0.95 3.35
C THR A 181 0.84 0.14 3.90
N LEU A 182 2.13 -0.15 3.98
CA LEU A 182 3.09 0.63 4.78
C LEU A 182 3.98 1.55 3.94
N GLY A 183 3.88 1.48 2.64
CA GLY A 183 4.64 2.28 1.70
C GLY A 183 5.32 1.46 0.62
N SER A 184 5.56 2.08 -0.52
CA SER A 184 6.13 1.43 -1.68
C SER A 184 7.64 1.25 -1.57
N LEU A 185 8.12 0.05 -1.92
CA LEU A 185 9.53 -0.34 -1.99
C LEU A 185 10.15 -0.03 -3.36
N VAL A 186 9.31 0.11 -4.38
CA VAL A 186 9.71 0.38 -5.76
C VAL A 186 8.86 1.53 -6.29
N ALA A 187 9.45 2.44 -7.04
CA ALA A 187 8.71 3.53 -7.67
C ALA A 187 7.52 3.01 -8.47
N THR A 188 6.43 3.77 -8.51
CA THR A 188 5.24 3.45 -9.30
C THR A 188 5.60 3.15 -10.74
N ASN A 189 5.15 2.02 -11.26
CA ASN A 189 5.29 1.64 -12.67
C ASN A 189 3.92 1.63 -13.34
N TRP A 190 3.81 2.35 -14.47
CA TRP A 190 2.59 2.37 -15.27
C TRP A 190 2.53 1.15 -16.18
N VAL A 191 1.34 0.56 -16.29
CA VAL A 191 1.13 -0.70 -17.02
C VAL A 191 0.05 -0.56 -18.08
N GLU A 192 0.10 -1.45 -19.09
CA GLU A 192 -0.87 -1.52 -20.17
C GLU A 192 -1.72 -2.80 -20.07
N ALA A 193 -2.82 -2.82 -20.82
CA ALA A 193 -3.61 -4.04 -21.00
C ALA A 193 -2.74 -5.13 -21.63
N GLY A 194 -2.77 -6.33 -21.07
CA GLY A 194 -1.95 -7.47 -21.46
C GLY A 194 -0.77 -7.73 -20.52
N SER A 195 -0.32 -6.71 -19.77
CA SER A 195 0.81 -6.86 -18.84
C SER A 195 0.47 -7.80 -17.67
N THR A 196 1.48 -8.51 -17.22
CA THR A 196 1.47 -9.27 -15.97
C THR A 196 2.53 -8.71 -15.05
N VAL A 197 2.12 -8.33 -13.84
CA VAL A 197 3.03 -7.82 -12.80
C VAL A 197 3.20 -8.90 -11.74
N THR A 198 4.43 -9.17 -11.37
CA THR A 198 4.79 -10.05 -10.26
C THR A 198 5.71 -9.31 -9.31
N ILE A 199 5.38 -9.33 -8.02
CA ILE A 199 6.25 -8.92 -6.94
C ILE A 199 6.76 -10.17 -6.25
N ILE A 200 8.06 -10.28 -6.10
CA ILE A 200 8.72 -11.30 -5.28
C ILE A 200 9.27 -10.57 -4.06
N ASN A 201 8.69 -10.84 -2.89
CA ASN A 201 9.12 -10.26 -1.62
C ASN A 201 9.69 -11.36 -0.72
N ASP A 202 10.98 -11.34 -0.47
CA ASP A 202 11.64 -12.29 0.42
C ASP A 202 11.68 -11.72 1.86
N PRO A 203 11.12 -12.43 2.86
CA PRO A 203 10.52 -13.78 2.80
C PRO A 203 8.98 -13.81 2.75
N LEU A 204 8.30 -12.72 2.40
CA LEU A 204 6.82 -12.62 2.49
C LEU A 204 6.08 -13.34 1.33
N GLY A 205 6.81 -13.75 0.27
CA GLY A 205 6.25 -14.52 -0.83
C GLY A 205 6.01 -13.71 -2.10
N GLU A 206 5.15 -14.24 -2.98
CA GLU A 206 4.91 -13.70 -4.32
C GLU A 206 3.47 -13.19 -4.46
N VAL A 207 3.32 -12.09 -5.19
CA VAL A 207 2.02 -11.51 -5.57
C VAL A 207 1.99 -11.26 -7.05
N THR A 208 0.92 -11.70 -7.72
CA THR A 208 0.77 -11.54 -9.18
C THR A 208 -0.57 -10.94 -9.55
N VAL A 209 -0.56 -10.00 -10.48
CA VAL A 209 -1.76 -9.42 -11.10
C VAL A 209 -1.59 -9.38 -12.62
N ARG A 210 -2.66 -9.73 -13.34
CA ARG A 210 -2.75 -9.61 -14.79
C ARG A 210 -3.72 -8.50 -15.17
N PHE A 211 -3.31 -7.62 -16.08
CA PHE A 211 -4.15 -6.57 -16.64
C PHE A 211 -4.78 -7.05 -17.96
N VAL A 212 -6.08 -6.86 -18.11
CA VAL A 212 -6.81 -7.18 -19.33
C VAL A 212 -7.59 -5.98 -19.82
N GLY A 213 -7.63 -5.75 -21.12
CA GLY A 213 -8.46 -4.67 -21.69
C GLY A 213 -9.96 -5.00 -21.62
N GLU A 214 -10.80 -3.99 -21.59
CA GLU A 214 -12.23 -4.17 -21.79
C GLU A 214 -12.49 -4.90 -23.12
N VAL A 215 -13.27 -5.97 -23.05
CA VAL A 215 -13.79 -6.61 -24.28
C VAL A 215 -14.86 -5.67 -24.84
N ALA A 216 -14.65 -5.15 -26.04
CA ALA A 216 -15.66 -4.35 -26.72
C ALA A 216 -16.95 -5.18 -26.79
N SER A 217 -18.02 -4.71 -26.14
CA SER A 217 -19.34 -5.32 -26.27
C SER A 217 -19.77 -5.16 -27.73
N SER A 218 -19.81 -6.27 -28.46
CA SER A 218 -20.44 -6.28 -29.79
C SER A 218 -21.93 -6.05 -29.58
N HIS A 219 -22.38 -4.84 -29.90
CA HIS A 219 -23.79 -4.50 -30.01
C HIS A 219 -24.33 -4.95 -31.39
#